data_f6ed6df10a40b1357c13fb6e65095b31
#
_entry.id   f6ed6df10a40b1357c13fb6e65095b31
#
_cell.length_a   1.000
_cell.length_b   1.000
_cell.length_c   1.000
_cell.angle_alpha   90.00
_cell.angle_beta   90.00
_cell.angle_gamma   90.00
#
_symmetry.space_group_name_H-M   'P 1'
#
loop_
_entity.id
_entity.type
_entity.pdbx_description
1 polymer ?
#
loop_
_entity_poly.entity_id
_entity_poly.type
_entity_poly.pdbx_seq_one_letter_code
_entity_poly.pdbx_strand_id
1 'polypeptide(L)'
;MKLLGLMAAFALTASAAPALAQVPVPHPGQPLYRQHCAACHDRPDETRAPTKATLEAMSVQALTYALTEGKMRVQGAGLSDQGRGQLINYLTGKSSATVDTWSQAMACDARRRDADIAGAATVSTFGFDPRNTRVLTSAQTGLTKAGLGKLELAWAIAFPDVTMMRAQAAVVGNTVFLPVAETASMYAFDVSAPAKPCLKWVYTTPKGAPLRTSAAYGIIAAPGYKAGRKVVAFSGLDSTVHVVDARTGKALWTRNVGSYSFSMTTGTPRVLKDRIIVPVSQYEIMTAADNAVPCCTNHGFVLSLEPTTGKQQWRYDTMEDAKPVRDRGDGKMLLGPSGAPIWNSPVVDEGRGLIYFGTGESNSPPAHKNTDALIAIRLADGVQAWSLQATERDIYNAGCGAKPRAGLYNCVTDTVYRDVDFGASLILGRMKDGRELLFAGQKSGTLWALEPATGKVVWRRDIGTGAPNGGIHWGIAFHDDTLFVPIAVVGKDIPGQTVDAGLKPGLYAVDANAGTVKWNFASAPDCANGRDKRSPNCQRHYGFSAAPTVIDGTVIEGSLDGYLHVFDEKTGKLLWTYDTAHDFDAINGVKGHGGSIDTASIVGVNGLLLVNSGYGMFGQAPGNMMLAFKPKAGR
;
A
#
# COMPACT_ATOMS: atom_id res chain seq x y z
N MET A 1 34.83 -99.16 -10.08
CA MET A 1 34.32 -98.74 -8.78
C MET A 1 34.73 -97.34 -8.49
N LYS A 2 33.88 -96.36 -8.77
CA LYS A 2 34.03 -95.02 -8.32
C LYS A 2 32.63 -94.48 -7.99
N LEU A 3 32.36 -94.18 -6.73
CA LEU A 3 31.15 -93.55 -6.24
C LEU A 3 31.19 -92.08 -6.62
N LEU A 4 30.14 -91.60 -7.24
CA LEU A 4 29.85 -90.17 -7.38
C LEU A 4 28.82 -89.76 -6.30
N GLY A 5 29.24 -88.85 -5.42
CA GLY A 5 28.35 -88.25 -4.43
C GLY A 5 27.63 -87.05 -5.06
N LEU A 6 26.32 -86.98 -4.98
CA LEU A 6 25.47 -85.89 -5.37
C LEU A 6 25.38 -84.89 -4.20
N MET A 7 25.90 -83.69 -4.36
CA MET A 7 25.61 -82.56 -3.44
C MET A 7 24.39 -81.81 -3.94
N ALA A 8 23.32 -81.76 -3.16
CA ALA A 8 22.15 -80.91 -3.39
C ALA A 8 22.39 -79.55 -2.79
N ALA A 9 22.39 -78.53 -3.63
CA ALA A 9 22.45 -77.14 -3.21
C ALA A 9 21.04 -76.60 -2.88
N PHE A 10 20.79 -76.30 -1.63
CA PHE A 10 19.57 -75.54 -1.20
C PHE A 10 19.75 -74.06 -1.50
N ALA A 11 18.99 -73.54 -2.44
CA ALA A 11 18.88 -72.07 -2.69
C ALA A 11 17.87 -71.47 -1.69
N LEU A 12 18.36 -70.67 -0.73
CA LEU A 12 17.51 -69.84 0.11
C LEU A 12 17.02 -68.65 -0.72
N THR A 13 15.76 -68.66 -1.10
CA THR A 13 15.07 -67.51 -1.63
C THR A 13 14.70 -66.60 -0.46
N ALA A 14 15.46 -65.49 -0.30
CA ALA A 14 15.09 -64.40 0.59
C ALA A 14 13.88 -63.63 -0.01
N SER A 15 12.70 -63.83 0.56
CA SER A 15 11.51 -63.03 0.25
C SER A 15 11.72 -61.61 0.79
N ALA A 16 11.94 -60.62 -0.08
CA ALA A 16 11.91 -59.21 0.29
C ALA A 16 10.46 -58.82 0.68
N ALA A 17 10.23 -58.56 1.94
CA ALA A 17 8.97 -57.95 2.39
C ALA A 17 8.79 -56.57 1.76
N PRO A 18 7.59 -56.20 1.25
CA PRO A 18 7.36 -54.87 0.73
C PRO A 18 7.54 -53.84 1.86
N ALA A 19 8.42 -52.88 1.63
CA ALA A 19 8.56 -51.73 2.52
C ALA A 19 7.20 -50.98 2.52
N LEU A 20 6.50 -51.01 3.65
CA LEU A 20 5.32 -50.19 3.88
C LEU A 20 5.74 -48.73 3.73
N ALA A 21 5.28 -48.09 2.67
CA ALA A 21 5.45 -46.65 2.50
C ALA A 21 4.84 -45.97 3.74
N GLN A 22 5.67 -45.36 4.56
CA GLN A 22 5.19 -44.55 5.69
C GLN A 22 4.32 -43.45 5.15
N VAL A 23 3.03 -43.43 5.49
CA VAL A 23 2.13 -42.33 5.21
C VAL A 23 2.74 -41.09 5.87
N PRO A 24 3.03 -40.01 5.13
CA PRO A 24 3.62 -38.81 5.72
C PRO A 24 2.71 -38.32 6.84
N VAL A 25 3.23 -38.18 8.05
CA VAL A 25 2.49 -37.61 9.18
C VAL A 25 2.18 -36.13 8.81
N PRO A 26 0.90 -35.73 8.75
CA PRO A 26 0.55 -34.36 8.41
C PRO A 26 1.21 -33.39 9.39
N HIS A 27 1.71 -32.26 8.87
CA HIS A 27 2.29 -31.21 9.72
C HIS A 27 1.26 -30.72 10.74
N PRO A 28 1.59 -30.59 12.05
CA PRO A 28 0.63 -30.24 13.10
C PRO A 28 -0.08 -28.90 12.91
N GLY A 29 0.50 -27.97 12.16
CA GLY A 29 -0.13 -26.70 11.77
C GLY A 29 -1.13 -26.82 10.62
N GLN A 30 -1.13 -27.91 9.84
CA GLN A 30 -2.04 -28.06 8.70
C GLN A 30 -3.52 -28.13 9.10
N PRO A 31 -3.94 -28.88 10.13
CA PRO A 31 -5.33 -28.83 10.60
C PRO A 31 -5.72 -27.45 11.09
N LEU A 32 -4.84 -26.72 11.77
CA LEU A 32 -5.07 -25.36 12.25
C LEU A 32 -5.29 -24.39 11.10
N TYR A 33 -4.49 -24.50 10.02
CA TYR A 33 -4.71 -23.72 8.81
C TYR A 33 -6.09 -23.98 8.20
N ARG A 34 -6.47 -25.25 8.04
CA ARG A 34 -7.78 -25.62 7.47
C ARG A 34 -8.93 -25.07 8.30
N GLN A 35 -8.82 -25.11 9.61
CA GLN A 35 -9.87 -24.68 10.54
C GLN A 35 -10.01 -23.15 10.60
N HIS A 36 -8.90 -22.41 10.63
CA HIS A 36 -8.91 -20.98 10.97
C HIS A 36 -8.61 -20.06 9.78
N CYS A 37 -8.02 -20.55 8.68
CA CYS A 37 -7.47 -19.73 7.61
C CYS A 37 -8.01 -20.04 6.22
N ALA A 38 -8.18 -21.33 5.89
CA ALA A 38 -8.49 -21.82 4.54
C ALA A 38 -9.79 -21.22 3.96
N ALA A 39 -10.79 -20.96 4.80
CA ALA A 39 -12.07 -20.39 4.37
C ALA A 39 -11.93 -19.08 3.60
N CYS A 40 -10.89 -18.30 3.93
CA CYS A 40 -10.59 -17.02 3.26
C CYS A 40 -9.38 -17.11 2.33
N HIS A 41 -8.27 -17.67 2.80
CA HIS A 41 -6.99 -17.62 2.10
C HIS A 41 -6.87 -18.62 0.93
N ASP A 42 -7.73 -19.64 0.87
CA ASP A 42 -7.85 -20.53 -0.29
C ASP A 42 -8.85 -20.00 -1.35
N ARG A 43 -9.54 -18.88 -1.04
CA ARG A 43 -10.52 -18.24 -1.94
C ARG A 43 -10.28 -16.74 -2.04
N PRO A 44 -9.09 -16.31 -2.46
CA PRO A 44 -8.71 -14.88 -2.48
C PRO A 44 -9.62 -14.03 -3.37
N ASP A 45 -10.11 -14.59 -4.48
CA ASP A 45 -11.02 -13.89 -5.42
C ASP A 45 -12.37 -13.52 -4.80
N GLU A 46 -12.82 -14.29 -3.81
CA GLU A 46 -14.10 -14.04 -3.14
C GLU A 46 -13.94 -13.20 -1.87
N THR A 47 -12.82 -13.36 -1.18
CA THR A 47 -12.61 -12.85 0.17
C THR A 47 -11.64 -11.68 0.23
N ARG A 48 -10.91 -11.41 -0.85
CA ARG A 48 -9.81 -10.43 -0.91
C ARG A 48 -8.67 -10.73 0.09
N ALA A 49 -8.61 -11.93 0.64
CA ALA A 49 -7.51 -12.34 1.50
C ALA A 49 -6.25 -12.62 0.67
N PRO A 50 -5.04 -12.38 1.21
CA PRO A 50 -3.82 -12.85 0.59
C PRO A 50 -3.86 -14.35 0.33
N THR A 51 -3.25 -14.82 -0.76
CA THR A 51 -3.19 -16.25 -1.06
C THR A 51 -2.38 -17.01 -0.01
N LYS A 52 -2.58 -18.32 0.10
CA LYS A 52 -1.73 -19.17 0.94
C LYS A 52 -0.25 -19.02 0.59
N ALA A 53 0.08 -18.97 -0.71
CA ALA A 53 1.46 -18.76 -1.17
C ALA A 53 2.04 -17.41 -0.68
N THR A 54 1.23 -16.35 -0.61
CA THR A 54 1.64 -15.07 -0.01
C THR A 54 1.93 -15.23 1.49
N LEU A 55 1.08 -15.95 2.23
CA LEU A 55 1.32 -16.21 3.66
C LEU A 55 2.60 -17.02 3.88
N GLU A 56 2.89 -17.99 3.01
CA GLU A 56 4.10 -18.82 3.06
C GLU A 56 5.39 -17.99 2.87
N ALA A 57 5.30 -16.90 2.12
CA ALA A 57 6.42 -15.98 1.89
C ALA A 57 6.60 -14.91 2.99
N MET A 58 5.62 -14.74 3.90
CA MET A 58 5.67 -13.71 4.95
C MET A 58 6.66 -14.05 6.06
N SER A 59 7.07 -13.02 6.82
CA SER A 59 7.91 -13.21 8.00
C SER A 59 7.14 -13.85 9.16
N VAL A 60 7.86 -14.60 10.00
CA VAL A 60 7.32 -15.11 11.28
C VAL A 60 6.76 -13.95 12.14
N GLN A 61 7.45 -12.82 12.16
CA GLN A 61 7.04 -11.62 12.90
C GLN A 61 5.72 -11.05 12.37
N ALA A 62 5.58 -10.89 11.05
CA ALA A 62 4.36 -10.35 10.45
C ALA A 62 3.15 -11.27 10.69
N LEU A 63 3.33 -12.59 10.56
CA LEU A 63 2.28 -13.56 10.86
C LEU A 63 1.93 -13.60 12.35
N THR A 64 2.93 -13.56 13.24
CA THR A 64 2.68 -13.47 14.69
C THR A 64 1.86 -12.24 15.02
N TYR A 65 2.28 -11.07 14.53
CA TYR A 65 1.52 -9.83 14.73
C TYR A 65 0.10 -9.93 14.17
N ALA A 66 -0.07 -10.46 12.95
CA ALA A 66 -1.39 -10.61 12.33
C ALA A 66 -2.36 -11.42 13.22
N LEU A 67 -1.88 -12.51 13.84
CA LEU A 67 -2.66 -13.44 14.66
C LEU A 67 -2.89 -12.97 16.10
N THR A 68 -2.06 -12.07 16.63
CA THR A 68 -2.16 -11.63 18.04
C THR A 68 -2.78 -10.24 18.19
N GLU A 69 -2.33 -9.26 17.44
CA GLU A 69 -2.74 -7.85 17.56
C GLU A 69 -3.28 -7.28 16.24
N GLY A 70 -3.01 -7.94 15.11
CA GLY A 70 -3.34 -7.47 13.78
C GLY A 70 -4.71 -7.90 13.27
N LYS A 71 -4.83 -7.93 11.95
CA LYS A 71 -6.10 -8.18 11.23
C LYS A 71 -6.71 -9.55 11.50
N MET A 72 -5.90 -10.54 11.81
CA MET A 72 -6.32 -11.93 12.05
C MET A 72 -6.39 -12.27 13.54
N ARG A 73 -6.37 -11.26 14.44
CA ARG A 73 -6.42 -11.50 15.89
C ARG A 73 -7.68 -12.25 16.34
N VAL A 74 -8.80 -12.05 15.66
CA VAL A 74 -10.05 -12.75 15.94
C VAL A 74 -9.90 -14.24 15.62
N GLN A 75 -9.39 -14.58 14.44
CA GLN A 75 -9.12 -15.94 14.01
C GLN A 75 -8.00 -16.58 14.83
N GLY A 76 -7.03 -15.78 15.29
CA GLY A 76 -5.93 -16.19 16.16
C GLY A 76 -6.30 -16.36 17.64
N ALA A 77 -7.42 -15.78 18.11
CA ALA A 77 -7.82 -15.79 19.52
C ALA A 77 -8.07 -17.21 20.09
N GLY A 78 -8.53 -18.13 19.26
CA GLY A 78 -8.75 -19.52 19.63
C GLY A 78 -7.49 -20.40 19.63
N LEU A 79 -6.34 -19.87 19.20
CA LEU A 79 -5.08 -20.60 19.13
C LEU A 79 -4.24 -20.39 20.41
N SER A 80 -3.76 -21.50 21.00
CA SER A 80 -2.71 -21.42 22.02
C SER A 80 -1.39 -20.90 21.42
N ASP A 81 -0.44 -20.47 22.24
CA ASP A 81 0.90 -20.04 21.77
C ASP A 81 1.60 -21.14 20.98
N GLN A 82 1.48 -22.39 21.44
CA GLN A 82 2.00 -23.57 20.71
C GLN A 82 1.29 -23.74 19.36
N GLY A 83 -0.05 -23.64 19.33
CA GLY A 83 -0.83 -23.76 18.10
C GLY A 83 -0.46 -22.66 17.09
N ARG A 84 -0.29 -21.40 17.54
CA ARG A 84 0.21 -20.32 16.68
C ARG A 84 1.58 -20.63 16.12
N GLY A 85 2.51 -21.08 16.94
CA GLY A 85 3.85 -21.49 16.49
C GLY A 85 3.80 -22.61 15.45
N GLN A 86 2.97 -23.62 15.64
CA GLN A 86 2.77 -24.74 14.70
C GLN A 86 2.16 -24.25 13.37
N LEU A 87 1.17 -23.35 13.42
CA LEU A 87 0.55 -22.75 12.24
C LEU A 87 1.55 -21.93 11.44
N ILE A 88 2.32 -21.04 12.11
CA ILE A 88 3.33 -20.21 11.47
C ILE A 88 4.44 -21.08 10.85
N ASN A 89 4.90 -22.10 11.58
CA ASN A 89 5.89 -23.05 11.05
C ASN A 89 5.35 -23.82 9.83
N TYR A 90 4.08 -24.23 9.85
CA TYR A 90 3.44 -24.88 8.70
C TYR A 90 3.43 -23.97 7.46
N LEU A 91 3.15 -22.69 7.65
CA LEU A 91 3.11 -21.72 6.56
C LEU A 91 4.52 -21.37 6.04
N THR A 92 5.45 -21.06 6.94
CA THR A 92 6.73 -20.46 6.56
C THR A 92 7.91 -21.43 6.52
N GLY A 93 7.75 -22.62 7.09
CA GLY A 93 8.87 -23.55 7.34
C GLY A 93 9.85 -23.07 8.42
N LYS A 94 9.55 -21.93 9.11
CA LYS A 94 10.43 -21.29 10.09
C LYS A 94 9.81 -21.32 11.48
N SER A 95 10.65 -21.46 12.50
CA SER A 95 10.25 -21.41 13.92
C SER A 95 10.63 -20.12 14.64
N SER A 96 11.45 -19.28 14.01
CA SER A 96 11.92 -18.01 14.55
C SER A 96 12.04 -16.96 13.45
N ALA A 97 12.03 -15.67 13.84
CA ALA A 97 12.26 -14.56 12.93
C ALA A 97 13.68 -14.65 12.31
N THR A 98 13.79 -14.23 11.05
CA THR A 98 15.07 -14.11 10.37
C THR A 98 15.92 -13.00 11.03
N VAL A 99 17.16 -13.31 11.36
CA VAL A 99 18.08 -12.31 11.93
C VAL A 99 18.53 -11.37 10.80
N ASP A 100 18.36 -10.07 11.02
CA ASP A 100 18.81 -9.03 10.08
C ASP A 100 20.33 -8.82 10.20
N THR A 101 21.10 -9.58 9.41
CA THR A 101 22.56 -9.43 9.32
C THR A 101 22.99 -8.57 8.13
N TRP A 102 22.13 -8.44 7.11
CA TRP A 102 22.46 -7.71 5.89
C TRP A 102 22.52 -6.19 6.10
N SER A 103 21.68 -5.65 6.99
CA SER A 103 21.70 -4.21 7.28
C SER A 103 22.98 -3.75 7.92
N GLN A 104 23.61 -4.60 8.75
CA GLN A 104 24.93 -4.35 9.32
C GLN A 104 26.02 -4.40 8.24
N ALA A 105 25.94 -5.37 7.32
CA ALA A 105 26.89 -5.48 6.21
C ALA A 105 26.82 -4.29 5.24
N MET A 106 25.63 -3.69 5.08
CA MET A 106 25.42 -2.49 4.26
C MET A 106 25.58 -1.17 5.02
N ALA A 107 25.96 -1.18 6.29
CA ALA A 107 26.11 0.06 7.06
C ALA A 107 27.11 1.03 6.40
N CYS A 108 26.77 2.31 6.38
CA CYS A 108 27.67 3.36 5.91
C CYS A 108 28.90 3.46 6.82
N ASP A 109 30.04 3.83 6.23
CA ASP A 109 31.16 4.31 7.01
C ASP A 109 30.77 5.54 7.86
N ALA A 110 31.59 5.87 8.88
CA ALA A 110 31.27 6.95 9.81
C ALA A 110 31.04 8.29 9.10
N ARG A 111 31.81 8.59 8.05
CA ARG A 111 31.71 9.86 7.31
C ARG A 111 30.33 10.01 6.65
N ARG A 112 29.85 8.98 5.97
CA ARG A 112 28.52 8.99 5.29
C ARG A 112 27.39 8.85 6.30
N ARG A 113 27.56 7.98 7.32
CA ARG A 113 26.55 7.76 8.37
C ARG A 113 26.24 9.03 9.13
N ASP A 114 27.30 9.75 9.57
CA ASP A 114 27.17 10.90 10.46
C ASP A 114 27.01 12.23 9.71
N ALA A 115 27.12 12.21 8.37
CA ALA A 115 26.86 13.39 7.54
C ALA A 115 25.46 13.94 7.79
N ASP A 116 25.37 15.27 7.92
CA ASP A 116 24.06 15.94 8.02
C ASP A 116 23.24 15.73 6.73
N ILE A 117 21.92 15.75 6.89
CA ILE A 117 21.00 15.69 5.76
C ILE A 117 20.91 17.09 5.16
N ALA A 118 21.71 17.30 4.12
CA ALA A 118 21.78 18.58 3.42
C ALA A 118 20.84 18.62 2.22
N GLY A 119 20.44 19.81 1.83
CA GLY A 119 19.60 20.07 0.67
C GLY A 119 18.10 20.14 0.99
N ALA A 120 17.33 20.52 -0.02
CA ALA A 120 15.87 20.54 0.05
C ALA A 120 15.30 19.12 -0.04
N ALA A 121 14.14 18.91 0.56
CA ALA A 121 13.37 17.69 0.32
C ALA A 121 12.82 17.74 -1.11
N THR A 122 13.22 16.78 -1.94
CA THR A 122 12.65 16.59 -3.28
C THR A 122 11.37 15.76 -3.22
N VAL A 123 11.31 14.83 -2.26
CA VAL A 123 10.11 14.05 -1.91
C VAL A 123 9.92 14.14 -0.40
N SER A 124 9.08 15.06 0.05
CA SER A 124 8.85 15.25 1.49
C SER A 124 7.81 14.28 2.06
N THR A 125 6.90 13.76 1.23
CA THR A 125 5.76 12.96 1.66
C THR A 125 5.15 12.22 0.47
N PHE A 126 4.08 11.44 0.71
CA PHE A 126 3.26 10.90 -0.39
C PHE A 126 2.82 12.05 -1.32
N GLY A 127 2.95 11.87 -2.63
CA GLY A 127 2.65 12.94 -3.59
C GLY A 127 3.75 13.98 -3.77
N PHE A 128 4.90 13.79 -3.12
CA PHE A 128 6.17 14.52 -3.21
C PHE A 128 6.19 15.84 -2.45
N ASP A 129 5.17 16.66 -2.59
CA ASP A 129 5.02 18.00 -2.03
C ASP A 129 3.70 18.13 -1.22
N PRO A 130 3.45 19.25 -0.52
CA PRO A 130 2.20 19.49 0.20
C PRO A 130 0.94 19.49 -0.67
N ARG A 131 1.07 19.67 -2.00
CA ARG A 131 -0.02 19.75 -2.97
C ARG A 131 -0.31 18.40 -3.65
N ASN A 132 0.51 17.37 -3.41
CA ASN A 132 0.45 16.02 -4.01
C ASN A 132 0.63 15.98 -5.53
N THR A 133 1.38 16.91 -6.14
CA THR A 133 1.48 17.04 -7.60
C THR A 133 2.20 15.86 -8.28
N ARG A 134 3.12 15.18 -7.57
CA ARG A 134 3.93 14.05 -8.03
C ARG A 134 4.88 14.39 -9.19
N VAL A 135 5.39 15.60 -9.19
CA VAL A 135 6.31 16.14 -10.22
C VAL A 135 7.69 16.36 -9.62
N LEU A 136 8.70 15.89 -10.32
CA LEU A 136 10.11 16.17 -10.05
C LEU A 136 10.77 16.73 -11.30
N THR A 137 11.76 17.61 -11.11
CA THR A 137 12.55 18.16 -12.21
C THR A 137 13.83 17.36 -12.43
N SER A 138 14.44 17.52 -13.62
CA SER A 138 15.77 16.96 -13.89
C SER A 138 16.84 17.54 -12.95
N ALA A 139 16.72 18.79 -12.56
CA ALA A 139 17.62 19.43 -11.59
C ALA A 139 17.54 18.77 -10.19
N GLN A 140 16.35 18.34 -9.76
CA GLN A 140 16.13 17.67 -8.48
C GLN A 140 16.63 16.22 -8.49
N THR A 141 16.51 15.55 -9.62
CA THR A 141 16.73 14.09 -9.69
C THR A 141 18.02 13.69 -10.38
N GLY A 142 18.59 14.56 -11.21
CA GLY A 142 19.67 14.19 -12.13
C GLY A 142 19.23 13.34 -13.32
N LEU A 143 17.91 13.15 -13.52
CA LEU A 143 17.33 12.33 -14.59
C LEU A 143 16.73 13.23 -15.66
N THR A 144 17.08 12.97 -16.93
CA THR A 144 16.52 13.67 -18.07
C THR A 144 15.61 12.74 -18.89
N LYS A 145 14.69 13.31 -19.67
CA LYS A 145 13.82 12.56 -20.57
C LYS A 145 14.61 11.60 -21.48
N ALA A 146 15.74 12.06 -22.05
CA ALA A 146 16.59 11.25 -22.90
C ALA A 146 17.21 10.06 -22.13
N GLY A 147 17.57 10.26 -20.86
CA GLY A 147 18.09 9.23 -19.98
C GLY A 147 17.01 8.23 -19.56
N LEU A 148 15.82 8.72 -19.20
CA LEU A 148 14.67 7.91 -18.80
C LEU A 148 14.15 7.03 -19.95
N GLY A 149 14.33 7.43 -21.21
CA GLY A 149 14.00 6.62 -22.37
C GLY A 149 14.96 5.44 -22.63
N LYS A 150 16.02 5.26 -21.82
CA LYS A 150 17.02 4.18 -21.99
C LYS A 150 17.68 3.85 -20.65
N LEU A 151 16.94 3.24 -19.75
CA LEU A 151 17.41 2.85 -18.42
C LEU A 151 18.05 1.46 -18.42
N GLU A 152 18.97 1.24 -17.49
CA GLU A 152 19.50 -0.07 -17.11
C GLU A 152 19.49 -0.23 -15.59
N LEU A 153 19.38 -1.46 -15.10
CA LEU A 153 19.46 -1.76 -13.67
C LEU A 153 20.87 -1.42 -13.17
N ALA A 154 20.95 -0.55 -12.18
CA ALA A 154 22.20 -0.20 -11.51
C ALA A 154 22.50 -1.15 -10.35
N TRP A 155 21.50 -1.45 -9.54
CA TRP A 155 21.56 -2.39 -8.44
C TRP A 155 20.13 -2.75 -7.95
N ALA A 156 20.06 -3.82 -7.18
CA ALA A 156 18.86 -4.29 -6.51
C ALA A 156 19.15 -4.57 -5.04
N ILE A 157 18.25 -4.22 -4.13
CA ILE A 157 18.28 -4.57 -2.71
C ILE A 157 17.00 -5.35 -2.41
N ALA A 158 17.14 -6.52 -1.76
CA ALA A 158 16.04 -7.35 -1.34
C ALA A 158 15.84 -7.28 0.18
N PHE A 159 14.59 -7.32 0.62
CA PHE A 159 14.24 -7.34 2.05
C PHE A 159 13.77 -8.76 2.42
N PRO A 160 14.37 -9.39 3.44
CA PRO A 160 14.03 -10.78 3.78
C PRO A 160 12.59 -10.88 4.28
N ASP A 161 11.92 -11.95 3.85
CA ASP A 161 10.56 -12.31 4.29
C ASP A 161 9.51 -11.20 4.05
N VAL A 162 9.69 -10.39 3.00
CA VAL A 162 8.76 -9.34 2.59
C VAL A 162 8.01 -9.79 1.34
N THR A 163 6.72 -9.54 1.32
CA THR A 163 5.83 -9.81 0.18
C THR A 163 5.23 -8.54 -0.41
N MET A 164 5.49 -7.38 0.25
CA MET A 164 4.80 -6.15 -0.05
C MET A 164 5.68 -4.90 0.11
N MET A 165 6.24 -4.43 -0.99
CA MET A 165 7.04 -3.21 -1.09
C MET A 165 6.17 -2.00 -1.46
N ARG A 166 5.24 -1.65 -0.57
CA ARG A 166 4.15 -0.71 -0.89
C ARG A 166 4.42 0.76 -0.59
N ALA A 167 5.39 1.08 0.23
CA ALA A 167 5.56 2.44 0.73
C ALA A 167 6.44 3.28 -0.19
N GLN A 168 6.06 4.54 -0.39
CA GLN A 168 6.91 5.51 -1.05
C GLN A 168 7.99 6.01 -0.09
N ALA A 169 9.22 6.13 -0.58
CA ALA A 169 10.29 6.77 0.16
C ALA A 169 10.14 8.30 0.20
N ALA A 170 10.60 8.93 1.28
CA ALA A 170 10.94 10.35 1.25
C ALA A 170 12.41 10.52 0.83
N VAL A 171 12.71 11.62 0.14
CA VAL A 171 14.03 11.92 -0.41
C VAL A 171 14.47 13.33 -0.02
N VAL A 172 15.61 13.44 0.65
CA VAL A 172 16.19 14.72 1.07
C VAL A 172 17.68 14.74 0.72
N GLY A 173 18.07 15.56 -0.23
CA GLY A 173 19.40 15.48 -0.82
C GLY A 173 19.66 14.07 -1.35
N ASN A 174 20.70 13.41 -0.82
CA ASN A 174 21.05 12.04 -1.19
C ASN A 174 20.59 11.00 -0.14
N THR A 175 19.73 11.36 0.80
CA THR A 175 19.20 10.44 1.80
C THR A 175 17.79 9.99 1.40
N VAL A 176 17.55 8.69 1.40
CA VAL A 176 16.30 8.03 1.06
C VAL A 176 15.73 7.34 2.31
N PHE A 177 14.56 7.76 2.77
CA PHE A 177 13.85 7.17 3.90
C PHE A 177 12.78 6.21 3.39
N LEU A 178 13.00 4.92 3.52
CA LEU A 178 12.09 3.88 3.02
C LEU A 178 11.47 3.08 4.16
N PRO A 179 10.16 3.18 4.40
CA PRO A 179 9.46 2.27 5.31
C PRO A 179 9.18 0.95 4.60
N VAL A 180 9.52 -0.16 5.25
CA VAL A 180 9.21 -1.52 4.75
C VAL A 180 8.22 -2.17 5.71
N ALA A 181 7.07 -2.55 5.18
CA ALA A 181 5.92 -2.95 5.99
C ALA A 181 6.21 -4.12 6.92
N GLU A 182 6.59 -5.26 6.37
CA GLU A 182 6.64 -6.54 7.08
C GLU A 182 7.92 -6.71 7.92
N THR A 183 8.96 -5.91 7.66
CA THR A 183 10.10 -5.80 8.57
C THR A 183 9.81 -4.85 9.75
N ALA A 184 8.66 -4.19 9.73
CA ALA A 184 8.29 -3.16 10.71
C ALA A 184 9.36 -2.08 10.89
N SER A 185 10.10 -1.75 9.81
CA SER A 185 11.30 -0.91 9.91
C SER A 185 11.30 0.24 8.91
N MET A 186 11.86 1.37 9.35
CA MET A 186 12.25 2.50 8.53
C MET A 186 13.74 2.43 8.26
N TYR A 187 14.12 2.41 7.00
CA TYR A 187 15.52 2.39 6.54
C TYR A 187 15.91 3.76 6.00
N ALA A 188 17.07 4.28 6.41
CA ALA A 188 17.64 5.48 5.82
C ALA A 188 18.87 5.09 4.99
N PHE A 189 18.74 5.18 3.67
CA PHE A 189 19.84 4.92 2.74
C PHE A 189 20.54 6.22 2.37
N ASP A 190 21.85 6.14 2.24
CA ASP A 190 22.67 7.14 1.57
C ASP A 190 22.99 6.70 0.14
N VAL A 191 22.60 7.49 -0.83
CA VAL A 191 22.85 7.27 -2.27
C VAL A 191 23.75 8.34 -2.87
N SER A 192 24.57 9.01 -2.05
CA SER A 192 25.55 10.00 -2.51
C SER A 192 26.61 9.41 -3.46
N ALA A 193 26.89 8.10 -3.33
CA ALA A 193 27.59 7.29 -4.28
C ALA A 193 26.59 6.36 -4.98
N PRO A 194 26.05 6.72 -6.17
CA PRO A 194 24.96 5.98 -6.81
C PRO A 194 25.24 4.49 -7.05
N ALA A 195 26.50 4.11 -7.28
CA ALA A 195 26.89 2.71 -7.48
C ALA A 195 27.08 1.92 -6.17
N LYS A 196 27.13 2.58 -5.01
CA LYS A 196 27.40 1.95 -3.70
C LYS A 196 26.51 2.55 -2.62
N PRO A 197 25.19 2.26 -2.64
CA PRO A 197 24.29 2.69 -1.57
C PRO A 197 24.71 2.06 -0.25
N CYS A 198 24.45 2.74 0.87
CA CYS A 198 24.66 2.19 2.20
C CYS A 198 23.57 2.67 3.17
N LEU A 199 23.45 2.02 4.30
CA LEU A 199 22.49 2.35 5.36
C LEU A 199 23.11 3.31 6.37
N LYS A 200 22.48 4.48 6.56
CA LYS A 200 22.82 5.44 7.64
C LYS A 200 22.31 4.90 8.98
N TRP A 201 21.09 4.44 8.99
CA TRP A 201 20.43 3.86 10.18
C TRP A 201 19.19 3.02 9.79
N VAL A 202 18.78 2.17 10.72
CA VAL A 202 17.52 1.43 10.68
C VAL A 202 16.78 1.70 11.99
N TYR A 203 15.49 1.98 11.91
CA TYR A 203 14.61 2.07 13.05
C TYR A 203 13.53 0.99 12.93
N THR A 204 13.50 0.06 13.87
CA THR A 204 12.44 -0.98 13.95
C THR A 204 11.42 -0.60 15.01
N THR A 205 10.14 -0.76 14.70
CA THR A 205 9.07 -0.44 15.65
C THR A 205 9.14 -1.35 16.88
N PRO A 206 8.94 -0.83 18.09
CA PRO A 206 9.14 -1.61 19.32
C PRO A 206 8.27 -2.88 19.44
N LYS A 207 7.07 -2.85 18.86
CA LYS A 207 6.12 -3.97 18.89
C LYS A 207 6.16 -4.84 17.64
N GLY A 208 6.99 -4.52 16.66
CA GLY A 208 7.01 -5.22 15.39
C GLY A 208 5.75 -5.05 14.54
N ALA A 209 4.93 -4.05 14.84
CA ALA A 209 3.74 -3.75 14.05
C ALA A 209 4.15 -3.35 12.63
N PRO A 210 3.61 -4.00 11.59
CA PRO A 210 3.93 -3.67 10.21
C PRO A 210 3.66 -2.22 9.89
N LEU A 211 4.59 -1.57 9.20
CA LEU A 211 4.41 -0.20 8.72
C LEU A 211 3.41 -0.16 7.56
N ARG A 212 2.60 0.88 7.52
CA ARG A 212 1.55 0.99 6.49
C ARG A 212 1.66 2.27 5.66
N THR A 213 2.12 3.36 6.25
CA THR A 213 2.24 4.65 5.56
C THR A 213 3.56 4.79 4.84
N SER A 214 3.62 5.71 3.89
CA SER A 214 4.89 6.20 3.34
C SER A 214 5.63 7.06 4.36
N ALA A 215 6.88 7.41 4.07
CA ALA A 215 7.67 8.32 4.89
C ALA A 215 7.20 9.78 4.69
N ALA A 216 7.12 10.55 5.77
CA ALA A 216 6.87 11.98 5.75
C ALA A 216 8.03 12.72 6.43
N TYR A 217 8.82 13.43 5.66
CA TYR A 217 9.89 14.30 6.17
C TYR A 217 9.39 15.72 6.38
N GLY A 218 9.86 16.36 7.44
CA GLY A 218 9.61 17.77 7.67
C GLY A 218 10.58 18.40 8.66
N ILE A 219 10.48 19.72 8.82
CA ILE A 219 11.25 20.50 9.79
C ILE A 219 10.26 21.08 10.79
N ILE A 220 10.30 20.60 12.02
CA ILE A 220 9.42 21.02 13.09
C ILE A 220 10.08 22.12 13.97
N ALA A 221 9.27 23.02 14.51
CA ALA A 221 9.74 23.90 15.57
C ALA A 221 10.04 23.06 16.82
N ALA A 222 11.23 23.19 17.37
CA ALA A 222 11.63 22.44 18.55
C ALA A 222 12.56 23.27 19.43
N PRO A 223 12.41 23.22 20.78
CA PRO A 223 13.31 23.90 21.72
C PRO A 223 14.77 23.48 21.47
N GLY A 224 15.69 24.45 21.50
CA GLY A 224 17.11 24.21 21.24
C GLY A 224 17.52 24.14 19.76
N TYR A 225 16.57 24.17 18.83
CA TYR A 225 16.82 24.11 17.38
C TYR A 225 16.36 25.36 16.67
N LYS A 226 17.22 26.39 16.55
CA LYS A 226 16.86 27.69 15.90
C LYS A 226 16.35 27.51 14.45
N ALA A 227 16.95 26.59 13.70
CA ALA A 227 16.56 26.27 12.31
C ALA A 227 15.45 25.21 12.21
N GLY A 228 14.86 24.79 13.36
CA GLY A 228 13.96 23.66 13.44
C GLY A 228 14.67 22.30 13.48
N ARG A 229 13.95 21.26 13.86
CA ARG A 229 14.45 19.89 13.92
C ARG A 229 13.98 19.08 12.73
N LYS A 230 14.89 18.44 12.03
CA LYS A 230 14.59 17.53 10.89
C LYS A 230 14.08 16.20 11.40
N VAL A 231 12.87 15.83 10.98
CA VAL A 231 12.19 14.61 11.44
C VAL A 231 11.62 13.81 10.27
N VAL A 232 11.41 12.51 10.53
CA VAL A 232 10.61 11.63 9.67
C VAL A 232 9.47 11.06 10.49
N ALA A 233 8.24 11.25 10.02
CA ALA A 233 7.03 10.69 10.60
C ALA A 233 6.48 9.55 9.71
N PHE A 234 5.97 8.51 10.34
CA PHE A 234 5.33 7.36 9.69
C PHE A 234 4.47 6.61 10.69
N SER A 235 3.64 5.69 10.23
CA SER A 235 2.75 4.93 11.12
C SER A 235 2.52 3.49 10.66
N GLY A 236 2.09 2.67 11.61
CA GLY A 236 1.84 1.24 11.44
C GLY A 236 0.38 0.86 11.34
N LEU A 237 0.13 -0.41 11.08
CA LEU A 237 -1.20 -1.02 11.10
C LEU A 237 -1.89 -0.95 12.47
N ASP A 238 -1.12 -0.81 13.54
CA ASP A 238 -1.61 -0.64 14.92
C ASP A 238 -2.00 0.81 15.25
N SER A 239 -2.03 1.69 14.25
CA SER A 239 -2.26 3.13 14.43
C SER A 239 -1.21 3.84 15.31
N THR A 240 -0.02 3.26 15.50
CA THR A 240 1.06 3.94 16.21
C THR A 240 1.81 4.86 15.24
N VAL A 241 1.81 6.15 15.58
CA VAL A 241 2.62 7.18 14.90
C VAL A 241 4.00 7.18 15.53
N HIS A 242 5.03 7.13 14.69
CA HIS A 242 6.43 7.23 15.05
C HIS A 242 7.00 8.51 14.45
N VAL A 243 7.69 9.30 15.27
CA VAL A 243 8.46 10.44 14.82
C VAL A 243 9.90 10.25 15.27
N VAL A 244 10.79 10.19 14.29
CA VAL A 244 12.20 9.95 14.53
C VAL A 244 13.05 11.15 14.05
N ASP A 245 14.19 11.36 14.69
CA ASP A 245 15.19 12.31 14.22
C ASP A 245 15.75 11.83 12.86
N ALA A 246 15.63 12.64 11.83
CA ALA A 246 15.96 12.24 10.47
C ALA A 246 17.44 11.86 10.29
N ARG A 247 18.36 12.50 11.02
CA ARG A 247 19.80 12.24 10.92
C ARG A 247 20.20 10.92 11.60
N THR A 248 19.59 10.60 12.74
CA THR A 248 20.07 9.51 13.60
C THR A 248 19.13 8.31 13.69
N GLY A 249 17.89 8.43 13.22
CA GLY A 249 16.86 7.41 13.38
C GLY A 249 16.35 7.24 14.81
N LYS A 250 16.83 8.03 15.78
CA LYS A 250 16.38 7.95 17.17
C LYS A 250 14.94 8.45 17.30
N ALA A 251 14.09 7.68 17.95
CA ALA A 251 12.72 8.10 18.23
C ALA A 251 12.70 9.37 19.08
N LEU A 252 11.90 10.35 18.65
CA LEU A 252 11.56 11.51 19.46
C LEU A 252 10.39 11.11 20.37
N TRP A 253 9.37 10.53 19.76
CA TRP A 253 8.21 10.00 20.45
C TRP A 253 7.50 8.96 19.57
N THR A 254 6.69 8.14 20.22
CA THR A 254 5.72 7.24 19.58
C THR A 254 4.37 7.40 20.27
N ARG A 255 3.28 7.35 19.51
CA ARG A 255 1.94 7.47 20.07
C ARG A 255 0.95 6.60 19.29
N ASN A 256 0.24 5.74 19.99
CA ASN A 256 -0.93 5.08 19.43
C ASN A 256 -2.07 6.11 19.36
N VAL A 257 -2.64 6.27 18.17
CA VAL A 257 -3.73 7.21 17.88
C VAL A 257 -5.05 6.51 17.57
N GLY A 258 -5.07 5.18 17.57
CA GLY A 258 -6.29 4.39 17.36
C GLY A 258 -7.29 4.61 18.49
N SER A 259 -8.54 4.92 18.13
CA SER A 259 -9.64 5.12 19.09
C SER A 259 -10.64 3.97 19.06
N TYR A 260 -10.63 3.16 18.01
CA TYR A 260 -11.52 2.03 17.81
C TYR A 260 -10.72 0.74 17.68
N SER A 261 -11.38 -0.39 17.92
CA SER A 261 -10.75 -1.70 17.92
C SER A 261 -10.04 -2.07 16.63
N PHE A 262 -10.48 -1.51 15.50
CA PHE A 262 -9.94 -1.79 14.16
C PHE A 262 -9.38 -0.55 13.48
N SER A 263 -9.08 0.50 14.23
CA SER A 263 -8.37 1.67 13.70
C SER A 263 -7.04 1.25 13.08
N MET A 264 -6.68 1.85 11.95
CA MET A 264 -5.36 1.72 11.34
C MET A 264 -4.99 3.00 10.59
N THR A 265 -3.70 3.24 10.40
CA THR A 265 -3.23 4.30 9.53
C THR A 265 -2.85 3.73 8.16
N THR A 266 -3.22 4.41 7.09
CA THR A 266 -2.84 4.07 5.71
C THR A 266 -2.36 5.31 4.97
N GLY A 267 -3.09 6.42 5.07
CA GLY A 267 -2.67 7.73 4.55
C GLY A 267 -1.42 8.23 5.27
N THR A 268 -0.50 8.79 4.51
CA THR A 268 0.77 9.30 5.03
C THR A 268 0.54 10.57 5.83
N PRO A 269 1.13 10.71 7.03
CA PRO A 269 1.06 11.94 7.81
C PRO A 269 1.62 13.15 7.07
N ARG A 270 1.22 14.35 7.46
CA ARG A 270 1.80 15.62 7.01
C ARG A 270 2.55 16.28 8.15
N VAL A 271 3.84 16.50 7.94
CA VAL A 271 4.69 17.19 8.92
C VAL A 271 4.75 18.66 8.57
N LEU A 272 4.20 19.50 9.43
CA LEU A 272 4.27 20.95 9.37
C LEU A 272 5.16 21.48 10.49
N LYS A 273 5.46 22.76 10.48
CA LYS A 273 6.36 23.38 11.47
C LYS A 273 5.84 23.25 12.90
N ASP A 274 4.53 23.37 13.10
CA ASP A 274 3.86 23.47 14.41
C ASP A 274 2.89 22.30 14.70
N ARG A 275 2.75 21.35 13.75
CA ARG A 275 1.83 20.21 13.89
C ARG A 275 2.17 19.05 12.96
N ILE A 276 1.61 17.89 13.29
CA ILE A 276 1.59 16.72 12.40
C ILE A 276 0.14 16.33 12.18
N ILE A 277 -0.31 16.34 10.91
CA ILE A 277 -1.65 15.91 10.54
C ILE A 277 -1.63 14.42 10.24
N VAL A 278 -2.50 13.66 10.90
CA VAL A 278 -2.57 12.19 10.79
C VAL A 278 -3.97 11.77 10.39
N PRO A 279 -4.17 11.25 9.17
CA PRO A 279 -5.43 10.61 8.79
C PRO A 279 -5.48 9.20 9.37
N VAL A 280 -6.62 8.81 9.93
CA VAL A 280 -6.85 7.49 10.50
C VAL A 280 -8.00 6.81 9.79
N SER A 281 -7.75 5.61 9.35
CA SER A 281 -8.66 4.69 8.68
C SER A 281 -9.06 3.55 9.63
N GLN A 282 -9.69 2.51 9.07
CA GLN A 282 -10.07 1.31 9.79
C GLN A 282 -10.10 0.10 8.84
N TYR A 283 -10.10 -1.10 9.40
CA TYR A 283 -10.23 -2.35 8.66
C TYR A 283 -11.38 -3.24 9.17
N GLU A 284 -12.31 -2.70 9.95
CA GLU A 284 -13.49 -3.40 10.46
C GLU A 284 -14.34 -4.00 9.32
N ILE A 285 -14.35 -3.34 8.17
CA ILE A 285 -14.95 -3.83 6.93
C ILE A 285 -14.62 -5.31 6.64
N MET A 286 -13.38 -5.74 6.86
CA MET A 286 -12.95 -7.12 6.61
C MET A 286 -13.37 -8.07 7.74
N THR A 287 -13.43 -7.59 8.98
CA THR A 287 -13.77 -8.39 10.14
C THR A 287 -15.27 -8.64 10.27
N ALA A 288 -16.08 -7.88 9.56
CA ALA A 288 -17.53 -8.06 9.50
C ALA A 288 -17.97 -9.43 8.93
N ALA A 289 -17.07 -10.16 8.24
CA ALA A 289 -17.30 -11.54 7.82
C ALA A 289 -17.41 -12.53 9.00
N ASP A 290 -16.96 -12.15 10.19
CA ASP A 290 -17.07 -12.94 11.41
C ASP A 290 -18.27 -12.45 12.25
N ASN A 291 -19.25 -13.33 12.45
CA ASN A 291 -20.45 -13.02 13.24
C ASN A 291 -20.16 -12.78 14.73
N ALA A 292 -19.00 -13.25 15.26
CA ALA A 292 -18.58 -12.98 16.63
C ALA A 292 -18.21 -11.51 16.84
N VAL A 293 -17.78 -10.83 15.77
CA VAL A 293 -17.41 -9.41 15.81
C VAL A 293 -18.66 -8.55 15.80
N PRO A 294 -18.84 -7.66 16.80
CA PRO A 294 -19.88 -6.64 16.74
C PRO A 294 -19.62 -5.72 15.53
N CYS A 295 -20.56 -5.58 14.64
CA CYS A 295 -20.42 -4.76 13.44
C CYS A 295 -21.54 -3.73 13.34
N CYS A 296 -21.20 -2.50 12.98
CA CYS A 296 -19.85 -1.96 12.83
C CYS A 296 -19.78 -0.67 13.63
N THR A 297 -18.64 -0.39 14.21
CA THR A 297 -18.48 0.71 15.18
C THR A 297 -17.41 1.72 14.81
N ASN A 298 -16.51 1.36 13.92
CA ASN A 298 -15.35 2.20 13.59
C ASN A 298 -15.69 3.22 12.52
N HIS A 299 -15.11 4.41 12.63
CA HIS A 299 -15.15 5.40 11.56
C HIS A 299 -13.78 6.09 11.38
N GLY A 300 -13.63 6.79 10.25
CA GLY A 300 -12.43 7.56 9.94
C GLY A 300 -12.36 8.87 10.74
N PHE A 301 -11.14 9.34 11.00
CA PHE A 301 -10.89 10.64 11.63
C PHE A 301 -9.54 11.23 11.23
N VAL A 302 -9.37 12.54 11.47
CA VAL A 302 -8.10 13.25 11.29
C VAL A 302 -7.68 13.85 12.61
N LEU A 303 -6.38 13.75 12.93
CA LEU A 303 -5.78 14.35 14.11
C LEU A 303 -4.76 15.41 13.71
N SER A 304 -4.69 16.49 14.50
CA SER A 304 -3.52 17.35 14.60
C SER A 304 -2.78 17.04 15.87
N LEU A 305 -1.50 16.74 15.76
CA LEU A 305 -0.63 16.42 16.89
C LEU A 305 0.46 17.48 17.03
N GLU A 306 0.76 17.87 18.26
CA GLU A 306 1.91 18.71 18.59
C GLU A 306 3.20 17.97 18.18
N PRO A 307 4.11 18.57 17.37
CA PRO A 307 5.15 17.83 16.67
C PRO A 307 6.29 17.34 17.57
N THR A 308 6.49 17.92 18.77
CA THR A 308 7.59 17.53 19.66
C THR A 308 7.19 16.47 20.70
N THR A 309 5.90 16.33 21.02
CA THR A 309 5.39 15.42 22.06
C THR A 309 4.34 14.43 21.55
N GLY A 310 3.77 14.67 20.36
CA GLY A 310 2.64 13.90 19.86
C GLY A 310 1.32 14.19 20.57
N LYS A 311 1.21 15.21 21.46
CA LYS A 311 -0.03 15.57 22.13
C LYS A 311 -1.07 16.04 21.12
N GLN A 312 -2.31 15.53 21.22
CA GLN A 312 -3.41 15.94 20.36
C GLN A 312 -3.74 17.42 20.57
N GLN A 313 -3.79 18.18 19.48
CA GLN A 313 -4.24 19.57 19.43
C GLN A 313 -5.73 19.64 19.14
N TRP A 314 -6.19 18.93 18.09
CA TRP A 314 -7.61 18.80 17.75
C TRP A 314 -7.85 17.45 17.02
N ARG A 315 -9.14 17.09 16.90
CA ARG A 315 -9.63 15.92 16.20
C ARG A 315 -10.86 16.28 15.37
N TYR A 316 -10.95 15.73 14.17
CA TYR A 316 -12.13 15.73 13.33
C TYR A 316 -12.59 14.29 13.12
N ASP A 317 -13.83 13.99 13.44
CA ASP A 317 -14.46 12.71 13.16
C ASP A 317 -15.35 12.80 11.92
N THR A 318 -15.32 11.78 11.04
CA THR A 318 -16.12 11.78 9.80
C THR A 318 -17.61 11.61 10.08
N MET A 319 -17.97 11.02 11.20
CA MET A 319 -19.33 10.81 11.66
C MET A 319 -19.38 10.65 13.19
N GLU A 320 -20.58 10.55 13.74
CA GLU A 320 -20.84 10.24 15.14
C GLU A 320 -20.54 8.76 15.47
N ASP A 321 -20.37 8.46 16.77
CA ASP A 321 -20.21 7.09 17.26
C ASP A 321 -21.44 6.23 16.97
N ALA A 322 -21.20 4.98 16.60
CA ALA A 322 -22.23 4.01 16.23
C ALA A 322 -23.16 3.70 17.40
N LYS A 323 -24.44 3.51 17.09
CA LYS A 323 -25.52 3.13 18.02
C LYS A 323 -26.23 1.88 17.52
N PRO A 324 -27.03 1.17 18.33
CA PRO A 324 -27.89 0.09 17.88
C PRO A 324 -28.86 0.57 16.81
N VAL A 325 -28.91 -0.12 15.65
CA VAL A 325 -29.75 0.21 14.50
C VAL A 325 -30.94 -0.75 14.40
N ARG A 326 -30.66 -2.06 14.40
CA ARG A 326 -31.68 -3.12 14.32
C ARG A 326 -31.15 -4.45 14.84
N ASP A 327 -32.06 -5.37 15.18
CA ASP A 327 -31.67 -6.78 15.37
C ASP A 327 -31.13 -7.33 14.06
N ARG A 328 -30.01 -8.01 14.11
CA ARG A 328 -29.38 -8.62 12.93
C ARG A 328 -29.83 -10.06 12.69
N GLY A 329 -30.71 -10.63 13.54
CA GLY A 329 -31.34 -11.93 13.37
C GLY A 329 -30.67 -13.09 14.13
N ASP A 330 -29.67 -12.79 14.98
CA ASP A 330 -29.00 -13.74 15.87
C ASP A 330 -29.09 -13.32 17.37
N GLY A 331 -30.03 -12.44 17.69
CA GLY A 331 -30.20 -11.89 19.03
C GLY A 331 -29.20 -10.80 19.41
N LYS A 332 -28.39 -10.31 18.46
CA LYS A 332 -27.45 -9.19 18.62
C LYS A 332 -27.90 -8.02 17.76
N MET A 333 -27.49 -6.82 18.16
CA MET A 333 -27.77 -5.60 17.41
C MET A 333 -26.73 -5.36 16.32
N LEU A 334 -27.20 -4.98 15.13
CA LEU A 334 -26.37 -4.29 14.14
C LEU A 334 -26.14 -2.87 14.62
N LEU A 335 -24.88 -2.43 14.58
CA LEU A 335 -24.47 -1.11 15.05
C LEU A 335 -24.17 -0.18 13.87
N GLY A 336 -24.36 1.12 14.03
CA GLY A 336 -24.08 2.15 13.02
C GLY A 336 -24.51 3.56 13.43
N PRO A 337 -24.18 4.59 12.61
CA PRO A 337 -23.41 4.50 11.37
C PRO A 337 -21.93 4.12 11.62
N SER A 338 -21.27 3.61 10.60
CA SER A 338 -19.83 3.35 10.63
C SER A 338 -19.23 3.45 9.22
N GLY A 339 -17.92 3.55 9.10
CA GLY A 339 -17.21 3.66 7.83
C GLY A 339 -16.53 5.00 7.61
N ALA A 340 -16.67 5.60 6.44
CA ALA A 340 -15.98 6.81 6.01
C ALA A 340 -14.48 6.79 6.36
N PRO A 341 -13.74 5.71 6.06
CA PRO A 341 -12.32 5.59 6.36
C PRO A 341 -11.52 6.64 5.57
N ILE A 342 -10.48 7.22 6.19
CA ILE A 342 -9.57 8.13 5.52
C ILE A 342 -8.25 7.40 5.31
N TRP A 343 -8.07 6.82 4.11
CA TRP A 343 -6.87 6.03 3.80
C TRP A 343 -5.97 6.63 2.72
N ASN A 344 -6.36 7.77 2.14
CA ASN A 344 -5.50 8.62 1.32
C ASN A 344 -4.67 9.59 2.17
N SER A 345 -3.66 10.20 1.54
CA SER A 345 -2.79 11.19 2.17
C SER A 345 -3.35 12.60 1.94
N PRO A 346 -3.64 13.38 3.00
CA PRO A 346 -4.31 14.66 2.85
C PRO A 346 -3.44 15.70 2.14
N VAL A 347 -4.08 16.62 1.43
CA VAL A 347 -3.46 17.86 0.95
C VAL A 347 -3.58 18.91 2.04
N VAL A 348 -2.52 19.67 2.30
CA VAL A 348 -2.53 20.82 3.21
C VAL A 348 -2.33 22.10 2.41
N ASP A 349 -3.33 22.95 2.42
CA ASP A 349 -3.33 24.29 1.83
C ASP A 349 -3.17 25.33 2.93
N GLU A 350 -1.91 25.62 3.27
CA GLU A 350 -1.61 26.62 4.29
C GLU A 350 -2.10 28.01 3.90
N GLY A 351 -2.15 28.32 2.60
CA GLY A 351 -2.61 29.61 2.11
C GLY A 351 -4.10 29.89 2.37
N ARG A 352 -4.96 28.85 2.29
CA ARG A 352 -6.38 28.91 2.65
C ARG A 352 -6.64 28.48 4.08
N GLY A 353 -5.66 27.91 4.76
CA GLY A 353 -5.84 27.28 6.07
C GLY A 353 -6.76 26.06 6.02
N LEU A 354 -6.71 25.26 4.95
CA LEU A 354 -7.58 24.09 4.74
C LEU A 354 -6.77 22.81 4.56
N ILE A 355 -7.40 21.70 4.94
CA ILE A 355 -6.91 20.33 4.69
C ILE A 355 -7.98 19.61 3.87
N TYR A 356 -7.57 18.96 2.76
CA TYR A 356 -8.48 18.23 1.88
C TYR A 356 -8.14 16.73 1.90
N PHE A 357 -9.19 15.91 1.93
CA PHE A 357 -9.06 14.45 1.85
C PHE A 357 -10.36 13.83 1.31
N GLY A 358 -10.27 12.60 0.88
CA GLY A 358 -11.41 11.78 0.50
C GLY A 358 -11.73 10.74 1.57
N THR A 359 -12.95 10.23 1.56
CA THR A 359 -13.42 9.17 2.45
C THR A 359 -13.87 7.96 1.65
N GLY A 360 -13.96 6.82 2.29
CA GLY A 360 -14.58 5.63 1.74
C GLY A 360 -16.04 5.48 2.15
N GLU A 361 -16.59 4.31 1.84
CA GLU A 361 -17.98 3.91 2.03
C GLU A 361 -18.41 3.82 3.50
N SER A 362 -19.71 3.64 3.73
CA SER A 362 -20.25 3.16 5.00
C SER A 362 -20.01 1.64 5.16
N ASN A 363 -19.79 1.17 6.39
CA ASN A 363 -19.70 -0.27 6.66
C ASN A 363 -21.00 -0.84 7.26
N SER A 364 -21.84 0.02 7.84
CA SER A 364 -23.17 -0.32 8.35
C SER A 364 -24.13 0.86 8.23
N PRO A 365 -25.46 0.62 8.19
CA PRO A 365 -26.45 1.68 8.11
C PRO A 365 -26.57 2.49 9.41
N PRO A 366 -27.14 3.70 9.33
CA PRO A 366 -27.51 4.39 8.10
C PRO A 366 -26.30 4.88 7.32
N ALA A 367 -26.41 4.98 5.97
CA ALA A 367 -25.38 5.62 5.16
C ALA A 367 -25.22 7.09 5.59
N HIS A 368 -23.98 7.51 5.80
CA HIS A 368 -23.69 8.86 6.28
C HIS A 368 -23.25 9.77 5.12
N LYS A 369 -23.59 11.07 5.20
CA LYS A 369 -23.27 12.07 4.15
C LYS A 369 -21.77 12.29 3.91
N ASN A 370 -20.92 11.90 4.84
CA ASN A 370 -19.46 12.00 4.73
C ASN A 370 -18.81 10.67 4.26
N THR A 371 -19.58 9.69 3.77
CA THR A 371 -19.06 8.50 3.09
C THR A 371 -18.95 8.75 1.60
N ASP A 372 -17.92 8.18 0.95
CA ASP A 372 -17.59 8.44 -0.46
C ASP A 372 -17.62 9.93 -0.78
N ALA A 373 -17.01 10.71 0.08
CA ALA A 373 -17.08 12.16 0.06
C ALA A 373 -15.68 12.81 -0.05
N LEU A 374 -15.68 13.99 -0.64
CA LEU A 374 -14.55 14.93 -0.62
C LEU A 374 -14.82 15.95 0.49
N ILE A 375 -13.86 16.13 1.37
CA ILE A 375 -14.04 16.94 2.58
C ILE A 375 -12.89 17.93 2.71
N ALA A 376 -13.23 19.16 3.10
CA ALA A 376 -12.28 20.15 3.59
C ALA A 376 -12.55 20.46 5.06
N ILE A 377 -11.48 20.50 5.86
CA ILE A 377 -11.50 20.94 7.25
C ILE A 377 -10.53 22.08 7.46
N ARG A 378 -10.78 22.93 8.45
CA ARG A 378 -9.85 24.02 8.79
C ARG A 378 -8.59 23.46 9.46
N LEU A 379 -7.43 23.93 9.01
CA LEU A 379 -6.13 23.53 9.56
C LEU A 379 -5.98 23.97 11.03
N ALA A 380 -6.60 25.06 11.42
CA ALA A 380 -6.46 25.65 12.75
C ALA A 380 -7.08 24.80 13.85
N ASP A 381 -8.28 24.25 13.61
CA ASP A 381 -9.13 23.65 14.64
C ASP A 381 -9.85 22.35 14.22
N GLY A 382 -9.66 21.89 12.96
CA GLY A 382 -10.29 20.68 12.43
C GLY A 382 -11.79 20.80 12.13
N VAL A 383 -12.38 21.99 12.20
CA VAL A 383 -13.81 22.17 11.88
C VAL A 383 -14.04 22.00 10.39
N GLN A 384 -15.07 21.23 10.00
CA GLN A 384 -15.44 21.02 8.61
C GLN A 384 -15.84 22.33 7.94
N ALA A 385 -15.17 22.68 6.85
CA ALA A 385 -15.48 23.84 6.03
C ALA A 385 -16.55 23.51 4.97
N TRP A 386 -16.38 22.38 4.27
CA TRP A 386 -17.34 21.86 3.32
C TRP A 386 -17.17 20.34 3.13
N SER A 387 -18.22 19.68 2.61
CA SER A 387 -18.16 18.31 2.10
C SER A 387 -19.02 18.15 0.85
N LEU A 388 -18.57 17.27 -0.06
CA LEU A 388 -19.30 16.86 -1.26
C LEU A 388 -19.35 15.33 -1.26
N GLN A 389 -20.53 14.75 -1.06
CA GLN A 389 -20.76 13.31 -1.24
C GLN A 389 -20.86 12.98 -2.72
N ALA A 390 -20.00 12.10 -3.21
CA ALA A 390 -19.94 11.69 -4.61
C ALA A 390 -20.82 10.49 -4.91
N THR A 391 -20.94 9.57 -3.96
CA THR A 391 -21.75 8.34 -4.07
C THR A 391 -22.59 8.20 -2.83
N GLU A 392 -23.90 8.30 -3.01
CA GLU A 392 -24.87 8.11 -1.93
C GLU A 392 -25.17 6.63 -1.70
N ARG A 393 -25.48 6.26 -0.45
CA ARG A 393 -25.97 4.95 -0.04
C ARG A 393 -25.04 3.78 -0.40
N ASP A 394 -23.77 4.02 -0.57
CA ASP A 394 -22.79 2.95 -0.65
C ASP A 394 -22.49 2.41 0.76
N ILE A 395 -22.94 1.19 1.02
CA ILE A 395 -22.66 0.48 2.27
C ILE A 395 -22.05 -0.87 1.90
N TYR A 396 -20.83 -1.09 2.30
CA TYR A 396 -20.08 -2.30 2.01
C TYR A 396 -19.39 -2.85 3.25
N ASN A 397 -19.48 -4.16 3.47
CA ASN A 397 -18.63 -4.92 4.36
C ASN A 397 -18.48 -6.37 3.90
N ALA A 398 -17.41 -7.05 4.34
CA ALA A 398 -17.10 -8.42 3.94
C ALA A 398 -18.10 -9.46 4.49
N GLY A 399 -19.03 -9.08 5.36
CA GLY A 399 -20.12 -9.93 5.83
C GLY A 399 -21.11 -10.29 4.73
N CYS A 400 -21.20 -9.48 3.67
CA CYS A 400 -22.07 -9.78 2.54
C CYS A 400 -21.37 -10.51 1.39
N GLY A 401 -20.08 -10.25 1.15
CA GLY A 401 -19.41 -10.73 -0.07
C GLY A 401 -20.08 -10.18 -1.35
N ALA A 402 -19.86 -10.84 -2.48
CA ALA A 402 -20.52 -10.46 -3.75
C ALA A 402 -22.02 -10.79 -3.79
N LYS A 403 -22.51 -11.63 -2.88
CA LYS A 403 -23.92 -11.98 -2.69
C LYS A 403 -24.17 -12.22 -1.20
N PRO A 404 -25.35 -11.84 -0.68
CA PRO A 404 -25.74 -12.18 0.68
C PRO A 404 -25.57 -13.69 0.91
N ARG A 405 -24.85 -14.06 1.97
CA ARG A 405 -24.66 -15.46 2.37
C ARG A 405 -25.58 -15.76 3.55
N ALA A 406 -26.28 -16.87 3.49
CA ALA A 406 -27.04 -17.36 4.64
C ALA A 406 -26.12 -17.53 5.85
N GLY A 407 -26.54 -17.05 7.02
CA GLY A 407 -25.77 -17.15 8.25
C GLY A 407 -24.69 -16.07 8.46
N LEU A 408 -24.58 -15.05 7.59
CA LEU A 408 -23.76 -13.86 7.82
C LEU A 408 -24.63 -12.69 8.28
N TYR A 409 -24.71 -12.51 9.59
CA TYR A 409 -25.63 -11.57 10.22
C TYR A 409 -25.20 -10.10 10.15
N ASN A 410 -23.92 -9.82 9.90
CA ASN A 410 -23.41 -8.47 9.70
C ASN A 410 -23.67 -7.95 8.27
N CYS A 411 -24.22 -8.79 7.39
CA CYS A 411 -24.53 -8.39 6.02
C CYS A 411 -25.67 -7.35 6.00
N VAL A 412 -25.50 -6.33 5.20
CA VAL A 412 -26.49 -5.27 4.95
C VAL A 412 -27.09 -5.50 3.56
N THR A 413 -28.37 -5.85 3.50
CA THR A 413 -29.03 -6.32 2.25
C THR A 413 -29.81 -5.24 1.50
N ASP A 414 -30.01 -4.07 2.11
CA ASP A 414 -30.91 -3.01 1.65
C ASP A 414 -30.19 -1.85 0.93
N THR A 415 -28.94 -2.08 0.48
CA THR A 415 -28.10 -1.03 -0.09
C THR A 415 -27.48 -1.42 -1.43
N VAL A 416 -26.97 -0.44 -2.16
CA VAL A 416 -26.18 -0.66 -3.36
C VAL A 416 -24.72 -0.89 -2.95
N TYR A 417 -24.26 -2.06 -3.21
CA TYR A 417 -22.98 -2.60 -2.80
C TYR A 417 -21.88 -2.27 -3.82
N ARG A 418 -21.15 -1.18 -3.63
CA ARG A 418 -20.18 -0.68 -4.62
C ARG A 418 -18.74 -0.68 -4.18
N ASP A 419 -18.42 -0.21 -2.96
CA ASP A 419 -17.06 -0.03 -2.45
C ASP A 419 -16.23 0.90 -3.36
N VAL A 420 -16.68 2.14 -3.55
CA VAL A 420 -16.10 3.10 -4.49
C VAL A 420 -15.42 4.30 -3.82
N ASP A 421 -14.60 4.04 -2.84
CA ASP A 421 -13.85 5.02 -2.07
C ASP A 421 -13.09 6.06 -2.91
N PHE A 422 -12.83 7.21 -2.30
CA PHE A 422 -11.73 8.09 -2.67
C PHE A 422 -10.42 7.60 -2.03
N GLY A 423 -9.80 6.57 -2.63
CA GLY A 423 -8.50 6.04 -2.17
C GLY A 423 -7.32 6.84 -2.68
N ALA A 424 -7.44 7.40 -3.87
CA ALA A 424 -6.43 8.27 -4.44
C ALA A 424 -6.31 9.57 -3.64
N SER A 425 -5.07 9.94 -3.30
CA SER A 425 -4.79 11.24 -2.67
C SER A 425 -5.16 12.37 -3.61
N LEU A 426 -5.85 13.39 -3.07
CA LEU A 426 -6.25 14.56 -3.83
C LEU A 426 -5.01 15.37 -4.27
N ILE A 427 -5.17 16.17 -5.32
CA ILE A 427 -4.15 17.13 -5.81
C ILE A 427 -4.69 18.54 -5.78
N LEU A 428 -3.93 19.46 -5.22
CA LEU A 428 -4.18 20.90 -5.39
C LEU A 428 -3.33 21.41 -6.55
N GLY A 429 -3.89 21.37 -7.76
CA GLY A 429 -3.23 21.81 -8.99
C GLY A 429 -3.25 23.33 -9.14
N ARG A 430 -2.12 23.93 -9.57
CA ARG A 430 -2.07 25.32 -10.02
C ARG A 430 -1.98 25.36 -11.52
N MET A 431 -3.03 25.89 -12.15
CA MET A 431 -3.16 25.98 -13.59
C MET A 431 -2.23 27.07 -14.16
N LYS A 432 -1.91 26.98 -15.44
CA LYS A 432 -1.06 27.99 -16.13
C LYS A 432 -1.66 29.40 -16.13
N ASP A 433 -2.98 29.49 -16.10
CA ASP A 433 -3.70 30.76 -15.99
C ASP A 433 -3.75 31.34 -14.57
N GLY A 434 -3.12 30.67 -13.60
CA GLY A 434 -3.04 31.03 -12.19
C GLY A 434 -4.19 30.53 -11.32
N ARG A 435 -5.27 29.98 -11.88
CA ARG A 435 -6.34 29.34 -11.10
C ARG A 435 -5.81 28.13 -10.35
N GLU A 436 -6.44 27.81 -9.24
CA GLU A 436 -6.18 26.60 -8.51
C GLU A 436 -7.43 25.72 -8.50
N LEU A 437 -7.25 24.44 -8.79
CA LEU A 437 -8.30 23.44 -8.75
C LEU A 437 -7.88 22.26 -7.84
N LEU A 438 -8.86 21.69 -7.16
CA LEU A 438 -8.70 20.48 -6.39
C LEU A 438 -9.17 19.29 -7.27
N PHE A 439 -8.25 18.35 -7.53
CA PHE A 439 -8.54 17.17 -8.32
C PHE A 439 -8.63 15.95 -7.42
N ALA A 440 -9.61 15.07 -7.71
CA ALA A 440 -9.83 13.84 -6.97
C ALA A 440 -10.20 12.69 -7.91
N GLY A 441 -9.60 11.52 -7.68
CA GLY A 441 -9.93 10.28 -8.36
C GLY A 441 -10.65 9.31 -7.42
N GLN A 442 -11.66 8.61 -7.95
CA GLN A 442 -12.49 7.67 -7.20
C GLN A 442 -12.35 6.24 -7.77
N LYS A 443 -12.48 5.23 -6.94
CA LYS A 443 -12.48 3.80 -7.36
C LYS A 443 -13.56 3.48 -8.40
N SER A 444 -14.59 4.32 -8.51
CA SER A 444 -15.58 4.25 -9.59
C SER A 444 -15.01 4.51 -11.00
N GLY A 445 -13.74 4.97 -11.10
CA GLY A 445 -13.15 5.45 -12.36
C GLY A 445 -13.51 6.90 -12.69
N THR A 446 -14.21 7.59 -11.80
CA THR A 446 -14.61 8.98 -11.96
C THR A 446 -13.53 9.93 -11.48
N LEU A 447 -13.25 10.94 -12.28
CA LEU A 447 -12.34 12.05 -11.99
C LEU A 447 -13.13 13.33 -11.76
N TRP A 448 -12.72 14.11 -10.76
CA TRP A 448 -13.40 15.31 -10.31
C TRP A 448 -12.44 16.50 -10.31
N ALA A 449 -12.96 17.68 -10.66
CA ALA A 449 -12.30 18.97 -10.42
C ALA A 449 -13.24 19.89 -9.65
N LEU A 450 -12.72 20.50 -8.58
CA LEU A 450 -13.50 21.33 -7.67
C LEU A 450 -12.79 22.67 -7.42
N GLU A 451 -13.58 23.68 -7.05
CA GLU A 451 -13.08 24.90 -6.43
C GLU A 451 -12.58 24.60 -5.02
N PRO A 452 -11.29 24.84 -4.66
CA PRO A 452 -10.75 24.42 -3.36
C PRO A 452 -11.45 25.08 -2.16
N ALA A 453 -11.87 26.36 -2.30
CA ALA A 453 -12.46 27.10 -1.20
C ALA A 453 -13.87 26.63 -0.82
N THR A 454 -14.64 26.12 -1.77
CA THR A 454 -16.09 25.87 -1.63
C THR A 454 -16.51 24.43 -1.84
N GLY A 455 -15.65 23.60 -2.47
CA GLY A 455 -16.00 22.25 -2.90
C GLY A 455 -16.96 22.20 -4.11
N LYS A 456 -17.24 23.35 -4.74
CA LYS A 456 -18.11 23.40 -5.93
C LYS A 456 -17.47 22.64 -7.08
N VAL A 457 -18.23 21.73 -7.71
CA VAL A 457 -17.78 20.95 -8.86
C VAL A 457 -17.61 21.86 -10.08
N VAL A 458 -16.42 21.89 -10.64
CA VAL A 458 -16.11 22.56 -11.92
C VAL A 458 -16.44 21.61 -13.07
N TRP A 459 -15.98 20.37 -12.97
CA TRP A 459 -16.35 19.30 -13.88
C TRP A 459 -16.20 17.92 -13.21
N ARG A 460 -16.89 16.93 -13.76
CA ARG A 460 -16.82 15.50 -13.41
C ARG A 460 -16.77 14.69 -14.70
N ARG A 461 -15.91 13.66 -14.76
CA ARG A 461 -15.75 12.79 -15.93
C ARG A 461 -15.50 11.35 -15.50
N ASP A 462 -16.16 10.40 -16.14
CA ASP A 462 -15.82 8.98 -16.05
C ASP A 462 -14.68 8.71 -17.05
N ILE A 463 -13.52 8.32 -16.53
CA ILE A 463 -12.27 8.14 -17.31
C ILE A 463 -12.02 6.65 -17.54
N GLY A 464 -12.49 5.79 -16.65
CA GLY A 464 -12.26 4.36 -16.71
C GLY A 464 -13.38 3.58 -16.04
N THR A 465 -13.20 2.27 -16.02
CA THR A 465 -14.10 1.37 -15.31
C THR A 465 -13.76 1.36 -13.83
N GLY A 466 -14.77 1.33 -12.99
CA GLY A 466 -14.59 1.18 -11.54
C GLY A 466 -14.42 -0.28 -11.12
N ALA A 467 -13.79 -0.48 -9.98
CA ALA A 467 -13.74 -1.77 -9.29
C ALA A 467 -13.43 -1.55 -7.80
N PRO A 468 -13.82 -2.47 -6.91
CA PRO A 468 -13.51 -2.38 -5.48
C PRO A 468 -12.01 -2.29 -5.16
N ASN A 469 -11.15 -2.90 -5.98
CA ASN A 469 -9.69 -2.81 -5.89
C ASN A 469 -9.08 -2.24 -7.18
N GLY A 470 -9.81 -1.39 -7.90
CA GLY A 470 -9.41 -0.82 -9.19
C GLY A 470 -9.91 0.60 -9.36
N GLY A 471 -10.24 0.97 -10.62
CA GLY A 471 -10.55 2.35 -10.96
C GLY A 471 -9.33 3.25 -10.72
N ILE A 472 -9.55 4.45 -10.17
CA ILE A 472 -8.47 5.37 -9.75
C ILE A 472 -8.17 5.08 -8.28
N HIS A 473 -7.10 4.30 -8.00
CA HIS A 473 -6.95 3.63 -6.71
C HIS A 473 -6.02 4.34 -5.74
N TRP A 474 -4.71 4.53 -6.07
CA TRP A 474 -3.74 5.09 -5.12
C TRP A 474 -3.40 6.55 -5.34
N GLY A 475 -3.49 7.03 -6.56
CA GLY A 475 -3.19 8.44 -6.85
C GLY A 475 -3.19 8.76 -8.32
N ILE A 476 -3.12 10.06 -8.59
CA ILE A 476 -2.96 10.67 -9.90
C ILE A 476 -1.74 11.60 -9.87
N ALA A 477 -1.27 12.09 -11.01
CA ALA A 477 -0.26 13.15 -11.05
C ALA A 477 -0.78 14.36 -11.84
N PHE A 478 -0.25 15.55 -11.55
CA PHE A 478 -0.65 16.79 -12.23
C PHE A 478 0.57 17.60 -12.65
N HIS A 479 0.70 17.85 -13.94
CA HIS A 479 1.72 18.71 -14.50
C HIS A 479 1.19 19.41 -15.75
N ASP A 480 1.50 20.69 -15.88
CA ASP A 480 1.31 21.46 -17.11
C ASP A 480 -0.12 21.39 -17.67
N ASP A 481 -1.13 21.65 -16.80
CA ASP A 481 -2.57 21.54 -17.08
C ASP A 481 -2.99 20.14 -17.59
N THR A 482 -2.26 19.11 -17.19
CA THR A 482 -2.56 17.73 -17.53
C THR A 482 -2.59 16.87 -16.27
N LEU A 483 -3.62 16.04 -16.14
CA LEU A 483 -3.73 14.98 -15.14
C LEU A 483 -3.33 13.65 -15.76
N PHE A 484 -2.48 12.90 -15.08
CA PHE A 484 -2.14 11.52 -15.45
C PHE A 484 -2.89 10.59 -14.53
N VAL A 485 -3.81 9.84 -15.11
CA VAL A 485 -4.83 9.07 -14.40
C VAL A 485 -4.63 7.58 -14.69
N PRO A 486 -4.14 6.81 -13.72
CA PRO A 486 -4.01 5.36 -13.85
C PRO A 486 -5.37 4.69 -13.62
N ILE A 487 -5.68 3.70 -14.43
CA ILE A 487 -6.88 2.86 -14.28
C ILE A 487 -6.45 1.39 -14.25
N ALA A 488 -6.82 0.72 -13.16
CA ALA A 488 -6.65 -0.70 -13.01
C ALA A 488 -7.98 -1.44 -13.05
N VAL A 489 -7.92 -2.70 -13.47
CA VAL A 489 -8.99 -3.68 -13.22
C VAL A 489 -8.44 -4.74 -12.29
N VAL A 490 -9.10 -4.87 -11.13
CA VAL A 490 -8.82 -5.94 -10.17
C VAL A 490 -10.18 -6.49 -9.74
N GLY A 491 -10.51 -7.70 -10.21
CA GLY A 491 -11.71 -8.38 -9.77
C GLY A 491 -12.94 -8.17 -10.64
N LYS A 492 -14.11 -8.18 -10.00
CA LYS A 492 -15.43 -8.23 -10.65
C LYS A 492 -16.01 -6.84 -10.86
N ASP A 493 -16.94 -6.75 -11.81
CA ASP A 493 -17.75 -5.56 -12.06
C ASP A 493 -18.46 -5.06 -10.79
N ILE A 494 -18.56 -3.74 -10.66
CA ILE A 494 -19.32 -3.11 -9.59
C ILE A 494 -20.82 -3.26 -9.92
N PRO A 495 -21.62 -3.81 -9.02
CA PRO A 495 -23.08 -3.92 -9.25
C PRO A 495 -23.70 -2.55 -9.52
N GLY A 496 -24.50 -2.46 -10.59
CA GLY A 496 -25.22 -1.25 -10.97
C GLY A 496 -24.39 -0.17 -11.67
N GLN A 497 -23.12 -0.43 -11.98
CA GLN A 497 -22.30 0.42 -12.85
C GLN A 497 -22.42 -0.06 -14.30
N THR A 498 -22.84 0.83 -15.19
CA THR A 498 -22.74 0.60 -16.63
C THR A 498 -21.32 0.95 -17.06
N VAL A 499 -20.55 -0.07 -17.44
CA VAL A 499 -19.19 0.11 -17.98
C VAL A 499 -19.34 0.52 -19.45
N ASP A 500 -18.77 1.69 -19.80
CA ASP A 500 -18.58 2.02 -21.20
C ASP A 500 -17.54 1.05 -21.79
N ALA A 501 -17.97 0.24 -22.77
CA ALA A 501 -17.12 -0.78 -23.42
C ALA A 501 -15.88 -0.17 -24.12
N GLY A 502 -15.84 1.15 -24.32
CA GLY A 502 -14.71 1.89 -24.85
C GLY A 502 -13.62 2.24 -23.82
N LEU A 503 -13.96 2.24 -22.53
CA LEU A 503 -13.02 2.57 -21.46
C LEU A 503 -12.25 1.32 -21.02
N LYS A 504 -10.95 1.34 -21.21
CA LYS A 504 -10.03 0.21 -20.90
C LYS A 504 -9.12 0.55 -19.72
N PRO A 505 -8.64 -0.46 -18.98
CA PRO A 505 -7.54 -0.25 -18.03
C PRO A 505 -6.34 0.36 -18.75
N GLY A 506 -5.61 1.24 -18.08
CA GLY A 506 -4.45 1.89 -18.70
C GLY A 506 -4.08 3.20 -18.04
N LEU A 507 -3.27 4.00 -18.73
CA LEU A 507 -2.89 5.34 -18.33
C LEU A 507 -3.53 6.37 -19.25
N TYR A 508 -4.17 7.36 -18.66
CA TYR A 508 -4.86 8.44 -19.37
C TYR A 508 -4.22 9.79 -19.04
N ALA A 509 -3.94 10.60 -20.06
CA ALA A 509 -3.67 12.01 -19.89
C ALA A 509 -4.95 12.82 -20.14
N VAL A 510 -5.35 13.59 -19.16
CA VAL A 510 -6.62 14.31 -19.15
C VAL A 510 -6.35 15.79 -19.03
N ASP A 511 -7.01 16.60 -19.87
CA ASP A 511 -6.97 18.05 -19.77
C ASP A 511 -7.58 18.52 -18.44
N ALA A 512 -6.80 19.19 -17.62
CA ALA A 512 -7.22 19.59 -16.29
C ALA A 512 -8.30 20.69 -16.30
N ASN A 513 -8.43 21.47 -17.40
CA ASN A 513 -9.45 22.50 -17.53
C ASN A 513 -10.83 21.91 -17.87
N ALA A 514 -10.87 20.91 -18.75
CA ALA A 514 -12.12 20.41 -19.34
C ALA A 514 -12.47 18.96 -18.95
N GLY A 515 -11.51 18.21 -18.40
CA GLY A 515 -11.68 16.79 -18.11
C GLY A 515 -11.71 15.91 -19.37
N THR A 516 -11.24 16.39 -20.53
CA THR A 516 -11.20 15.64 -21.79
C THR A 516 -9.90 14.85 -21.90
N VAL A 517 -9.97 13.62 -22.44
CA VAL A 517 -8.79 12.78 -22.66
C VAL A 517 -7.94 13.34 -23.80
N LYS A 518 -6.66 13.61 -23.54
CA LYS A 518 -5.67 14.06 -24.55
C LYS A 518 -5.05 12.86 -25.27
N TRP A 519 -4.69 11.84 -24.50
CA TRP A 519 -4.18 10.55 -24.98
C TRP A 519 -4.41 9.47 -23.94
N ASN A 520 -4.35 8.22 -24.35
CA ASN A 520 -4.37 7.07 -23.46
C ASN A 520 -3.45 5.94 -23.95
N PHE A 521 -2.93 5.17 -23.01
CA PHE A 521 -2.27 3.90 -23.22
C PHE A 521 -3.15 2.80 -22.61
N ALA A 522 -3.73 1.94 -23.46
CA ALA A 522 -4.56 0.83 -23.00
C ALA A 522 -3.69 -0.37 -22.62
N SER A 523 -3.90 -0.91 -21.43
CA SER A 523 -3.28 -2.14 -20.96
C SER A 523 -4.08 -3.35 -21.41
N ALA A 524 -3.39 -4.49 -21.60
CA ALA A 524 -3.98 -5.79 -21.84
C ALA A 524 -3.30 -6.85 -20.95
N PRO A 525 -4.00 -7.95 -20.61
CA PRO A 525 -3.36 -9.05 -19.89
C PRO A 525 -2.16 -9.60 -20.63
N ASP A 526 -1.06 -9.81 -19.93
CA ASP A 526 0.13 -10.50 -20.45
C ASP A 526 0.49 -11.69 -19.56
N CYS A 527 0.07 -12.87 -19.99
CA CYS A 527 0.34 -14.15 -19.33
C CYS A 527 1.24 -15.06 -20.16
N ALA A 528 1.77 -14.57 -21.29
CA ALA A 528 2.59 -15.35 -22.21
C ALA A 528 4.00 -15.62 -21.66
N ASN A 529 4.73 -16.54 -22.29
CA ASN A 529 6.15 -16.79 -22.04
C ASN A 529 6.50 -17.06 -20.56
N GLY A 530 5.63 -17.79 -19.84
CA GLY A 530 5.85 -18.15 -18.45
C GLY A 530 5.58 -17.03 -17.44
N ARG A 531 4.99 -15.92 -17.87
CA ARG A 531 4.59 -14.82 -16.95
C ARG A 531 3.46 -15.24 -16.02
N ASP A 532 2.57 -16.15 -16.44
CA ASP A 532 1.51 -16.75 -15.60
C ASP A 532 2.06 -17.36 -14.31
N LYS A 533 3.31 -17.86 -14.32
CA LYS A 533 4.00 -18.40 -13.14
C LYS A 533 4.65 -17.31 -12.29
N ARG A 534 5.12 -16.22 -12.89
CA ARG A 534 5.83 -15.12 -12.22
C ARG A 534 4.88 -14.02 -11.73
N SER A 535 3.80 -13.79 -12.46
CA SER A 535 2.72 -12.88 -12.10
C SER A 535 1.40 -13.66 -12.05
N PRO A 536 1.11 -14.35 -10.95
CA PRO A 536 -0.13 -15.10 -10.81
C PRO A 536 -1.32 -14.16 -10.95
N ASN A 537 -2.41 -14.66 -11.56
CA ASN A 537 -3.59 -13.88 -11.86
C ASN A 537 -3.40 -12.76 -12.90
N CYS A 538 -2.38 -12.83 -13.76
CA CYS A 538 -2.11 -11.87 -14.84
C CYS A 538 -3.33 -11.57 -15.74
N GLN A 539 -4.29 -12.49 -15.85
CA GLN A 539 -5.57 -12.26 -16.56
C GLN A 539 -6.50 -11.27 -15.85
N ARG A 540 -6.30 -11.03 -14.55
CA ARG A 540 -7.19 -10.22 -13.72
C ARG A 540 -6.50 -9.04 -13.07
N HIS A 541 -5.18 -9.12 -12.89
CA HIS A 541 -4.37 -8.07 -12.28
C HIS A 541 -3.46 -7.47 -13.33
N TYR A 542 -3.99 -6.52 -14.08
CA TYR A 542 -3.27 -5.75 -15.10
C TYR A 542 -3.76 -4.31 -15.12
N GLY A 543 -3.08 -3.46 -15.88
CA GLY A 543 -3.30 -2.03 -15.85
C GLY A 543 -2.55 -1.35 -14.72
N PHE A 544 -2.91 -0.10 -14.44
CA PHE A 544 -2.16 0.78 -13.55
C PHE A 544 -3.00 1.14 -12.34
N SER A 545 -2.51 0.79 -11.15
CA SER A 545 -3.09 1.15 -9.86
C SER A 545 -2.18 2.09 -9.07
N ALA A 546 -0.88 2.03 -9.35
CA ALA A 546 0.13 2.87 -8.71
C ALA A 546 -0.12 4.36 -9.03
N ALA A 547 0.39 5.24 -8.17
CA ALA A 547 0.34 6.67 -8.45
C ALA A 547 1.51 7.08 -9.36
N PRO A 548 1.25 7.72 -10.51
CA PRO A 548 2.26 8.09 -11.49
C PRO A 548 3.32 9.04 -10.94
N THR A 549 4.51 9.01 -11.50
CA THR A 549 5.59 9.97 -11.26
C THR A 549 5.95 10.71 -12.53
N VAL A 550 5.95 12.04 -12.48
CA VAL A 550 6.37 12.88 -13.61
C VAL A 550 7.78 13.39 -13.40
N ILE A 551 8.68 13.13 -14.35
CA ILE A 551 10.07 13.64 -14.35
C ILE A 551 10.43 14.13 -15.75
N ASP A 552 10.81 15.40 -15.86
CA ASP A 552 11.43 15.98 -17.07
C ASP A 552 10.68 15.64 -18.40
N GLY A 553 9.37 15.81 -18.43
CA GLY A 553 8.56 15.55 -19.63
C GLY A 553 8.32 14.07 -19.91
N THR A 554 8.44 13.23 -18.90
CA THR A 554 8.05 11.81 -18.93
C THR A 554 7.05 11.49 -17.81
N VAL A 555 6.20 10.49 -18.05
CA VAL A 555 5.35 9.87 -17.03
C VAL A 555 5.86 8.46 -16.78
N ILE A 556 6.17 8.15 -15.53
CA ILE A 556 6.70 6.85 -15.12
C ILE A 556 5.64 6.15 -14.30
N GLU A 557 5.32 4.92 -14.68
CA GLU A 557 4.20 4.18 -14.09
C GLU A 557 4.53 2.70 -13.90
N GLY A 558 4.04 2.12 -12.81
CA GLY A 558 4.16 0.70 -12.52
C GLY A 558 2.84 -0.02 -12.70
N SER A 559 2.87 -1.24 -13.24
CA SER A 559 1.67 -2.02 -13.49
C SER A 559 1.45 -3.14 -12.47
N LEU A 560 0.20 -3.58 -12.36
CA LEU A 560 -0.20 -4.68 -11.48
C LEU A 560 0.42 -6.03 -11.86
N ASP A 561 0.80 -6.20 -13.11
CA ASP A 561 1.50 -7.40 -13.60
C ASP A 561 3.04 -7.26 -13.56
N GLY A 562 3.56 -6.17 -12.95
CA GLY A 562 4.98 -6.00 -12.62
C GLY A 562 5.83 -5.33 -13.70
N TYR A 563 5.24 -4.71 -14.70
CA TYR A 563 6.00 -3.86 -15.61
C TYR A 563 6.23 -2.46 -15.03
N LEU A 564 7.41 -1.91 -15.31
CA LEU A 564 7.73 -0.50 -15.16
C LEU A 564 7.78 0.15 -16.53
N HIS A 565 7.02 1.21 -16.74
CA HIS A 565 6.91 1.92 -18.01
C HIS A 565 7.34 3.37 -17.89
N VAL A 566 7.95 3.91 -18.95
CA VAL A 566 8.25 5.33 -19.13
C VAL A 566 7.56 5.80 -20.40
N PHE A 567 6.68 6.78 -20.27
CA PHE A 567 5.93 7.38 -21.38
C PHE A 567 6.41 8.80 -21.66
N ASP A 568 6.30 9.22 -22.90
CA ASP A 568 6.37 10.63 -23.27
C ASP A 568 5.15 11.37 -22.71
N GLU A 569 5.37 12.40 -21.92
CA GLU A 569 4.31 13.15 -21.24
C GLU A 569 3.25 13.72 -22.19
N LYS A 570 3.69 14.23 -23.36
CA LYS A 570 2.81 14.95 -24.30
C LYS A 570 2.03 14.02 -25.21
N THR A 571 2.62 12.89 -25.60
CA THR A 571 2.09 12.03 -26.67
C THR A 571 1.60 10.67 -26.18
N GLY A 572 1.95 10.28 -24.95
CA GLY A 572 1.67 8.93 -24.42
C GLY A 572 2.50 7.82 -25.08
N LYS A 573 3.48 8.16 -25.94
CA LYS A 573 4.35 7.17 -26.56
C LYS A 573 5.17 6.45 -25.51
N LEU A 574 5.15 5.13 -25.51
CA LEU A 574 6.02 4.30 -24.67
C LEU A 574 7.47 4.50 -25.12
N LEU A 575 8.32 5.00 -24.20
CA LEU A 575 9.74 5.26 -24.44
C LEU A 575 10.61 4.10 -23.99
N TRP A 576 10.24 3.46 -22.86
CA TRP A 576 10.98 2.37 -22.26
C TRP A 576 10.07 1.52 -21.37
N THR A 577 10.41 0.24 -21.23
CA THR A 577 9.71 -0.70 -20.34
C THR A 577 10.68 -1.72 -19.75
N TYR A 578 10.35 -2.22 -18.56
CA TYR A 578 11.12 -3.25 -17.87
C TYR A 578 10.18 -4.19 -17.12
N ASP A 579 10.36 -5.50 -17.29
CA ASP A 579 9.65 -6.52 -16.50
C ASP A 579 10.36 -6.69 -15.16
N THR A 580 9.71 -6.35 -14.06
CA THR A 580 10.28 -6.52 -12.72
C THR A 580 9.86 -7.83 -12.05
N ALA A 581 8.91 -8.59 -12.63
CA ALA A 581 8.38 -9.81 -12.04
C ALA A 581 9.31 -11.02 -12.31
N HIS A 582 10.52 -10.99 -11.74
CA HIS A 582 11.50 -12.07 -11.82
C HIS A 582 12.48 -12.01 -10.63
N ASP A 583 13.34 -13.03 -10.51
CA ASP A 583 14.40 -13.08 -9.50
C ASP A 583 15.53 -12.09 -9.81
N PHE A 584 16.12 -11.53 -8.77
CA PHE A 584 17.23 -10.58 -8.85
C PHE A 584 18.40 -11.00 -7.97
N ASP A 585 19.60 -10.78 -8.47
CA ASP A 585 20.83 -10.81 -7.66
C ASP A 585 20.96 -9.51 -6.87
N ALA A 586 20.52 -9.53 -5.64
CA ALA A 586 20.56 -8.36 -4.77
C ALA A 586 21.95 -8.12 -4.18
N ILE A 587 22.41 -6.85 -4.18
CA ILE A 587 23.77 -6.48 -3.68
C ILE A 587 23.95 -6.73 -2.18
N ASN A 588 22.88 -6.89 -1.43
CA ASN A 588 22.91 -7.21 0.00
C ASN A 588 22.88 -8.72 0.30
N GLY A 589 22.99 -9.57 -0.71
CA GLY A 589 23.05 -11.03 -0.56
C GLY A 589 21.74 -11.70 -0.12
N VAL A 590 20.65 -10.95 -0.03
CA VAL A 590 19.30 -11.48 0.26
C VAL A 590 18.67 -11.97 -1.05
N LYS A 591 17.99 -13.11 -1.00
CA LYS A 591 17.24 -13.61 -2.16
C LYS A 591 16.13 -12.64 -2.53
N GLY A 592 16.14 -12.18 -3.77
CA GLY A 592 15.24 -11.15 -4.28
C GLY A 592 14.29 -11.63 -5.35
N HIS A 593 13.04 -11.22 -5.27
CA HIS A 593 12.03 -11.43 -6.31
C HIS A 593 11.17 -10.18 -6.45
N GLY A 594 11.00 -9.69 -7.66
CA GLY A 594 10.09 -8.58 -7.95
C GLY A 594 8.69 -9.08 -8.29
N GLY A 595 7.73 -8.17 -8.27
CA GLY A 595 6.32 -8.50 -8.52
C GLY A 595 5.51 -7.28 -8.92
N SER A 596 4.24 -7.24 -8.56
CA SER A 596 3.33 -6.14 -8.86
C SER A 596 3.83 -4.80 -8.31
N ILE A 597 3.61 -3.73 -9.07
CA ILE A 597 3.86 -2.35 -8.63
C ILE A 597 2.48 -1.69 -8.46
N ASP A 598 2.00 -1.60 -7.22
CA ASP A 598 0.59 -1.24 -6.92
C ASP A 598 0.43 -0.01 -6.03
N THR A 599 1.45 0.73 -5.72
CA THR A 599 1.34 1.94 -4.90
C THR A 599 2.27 3.04 -5.40
N ALA A 600 2.37 4.14 -4.68
CA ALA A 600 3.30 5.20 -5.03
C ALA A 600 4.74 4.81 -4.65
N SER A 601 5.43 4.08 -5.50
CA SER A 601 6.71 3.45 -5.19
C SER A 601 7.90 3.94 -6.02
N ILE A 602 7.71 4.99 -6.85
CA ILE A 602 8.70 5.45 -7.83
C ILE A 602 9.20 6.84 -7.45
N VAL A 603 10.51 6.99 -7.23
CA VAL A 603 11.15 8.28 -6.91
C VAL A 603 12.48 8.45 -7.63
N GLY A 604 12.84 9.68 -7.97
CA GLY A 604 14.14 10.03 -8.57
C GLY A 604 15.09 10.65 -7.55
N VAL A 605 16.37 10.25 -7.56
CA VAL A 605 17.42 10.81 -6.69
C VAL A 605 18.80 10.59 -7.28
N ASN A 606 19.61 11.64 -7.36
CA ASN A 606 21.04 11.57 -7.72
C ASN A 606 21.34 10.71 -8.98
N GLY A 607 20.57 10.90 -10.03
CA GLY A 607 20.70 10.16 -11.30
C GLY A 607 20.16 8.73 -11.26
N LEU A 608 19.51 8.32 -10.16
CA LEU A 608 18.84 7.03 -10.02
C LEU A 608 17.33 7.19 -10.03
N LEU A 609 16.65 6.26 -10.70
CA LEU A 609 15.22 6.01 -10.54
C LEU A 609 15.05 4.81 -9.60
N LEU A 610 14.54 5.05 -8.39
CA LEU A 610 14.25 4.01 -7.41
C LEU A 610 12.81 3.53 -7.56
N VAL A 611 12.64 2.21 -7.55
CA VAL A 611 11.33 1.56 -7.73
C VAL A 611 11.20 0.42 -6.73
N ASN A 612 10.11 0.39 -5.98
CA ASN A 612 9.75 -0.77 -5.18
C ASN A 612 8.90 -1.72 -6.00
N SER A 613 9.25 -3.01 -6.01
CA SER A 613 8.56 -4.05 -6.77
C SER A 613 8.18 -5.22 -5.88
N GLY A 614 6.87 -5.53 -5.86
CA GLY A 614 6.22 -6.56 -5.07
C GLY A 614 5.00 -6.04 -4.32
N TYR A 615 3.82 -6.66 -4.52
CA TYR A 615 2.60 -6.34 -3.76
C TYR A 615 1.65 -7.53 -3.71
N GLY A 616 1.77 -8.38 -2.69
CA GLY A 616 1.00 -9.63 -2.57
C GLY A 616 -0.33 -9.55 -1.81
N MET A 617 -0.94 -8.36 -1.64
CA MET A 617 -2.06 -8.18 -0.69
C MET A 617 -3.39 -8.79 -1.16
N PHE A 618 -3.78 -8.60 -2.42
CA PHE A 618 -5.10 -8.97 -2.94
C PHE A 618 -5.00 -9.91 -4.14
N GLY A 619 -4.01 -10.83 -4.12
CA GLY A 619 -3.76 -11.75 -5.21
C GLY A 619 -2.83 -11.23 -6.31
N GLN A 620 -2.27 -10.03 -6.16
CA GLN A 620 -1.20 -9.53 -7.01
C GLN A 620 0.10 -10.30 -6.74
N ALA A 621 1.10 -10.14 -7.60
CA ALA A 621 2.40 -10.81 -7.47
C ALA A 621 3.19 -10.25 -6.28
N PRO A 622 3.53 -11.07 -5.27
CA PRO A 622 4.38 -10.66 -4.16
C PRO A 622 5.79 -10.36 -4.62
N GLY A 623 6.56 -9.62 -3.82
CA GLY A 623 7.96 -9.33 -4.05
C GLY A 623 8.56 -8.48 -2.95
N ASN A 624 9.88 -8.43 -2.93
CA ASN A 624 10.65 -7.83 -1.83
C ASN A 624 11.75 -6.86 -2.29
N MET A 625 11.59 -6.26 -3.49
CA MET A 625 12.68 -5.52 -4.14
C MET A 625 12.56 -4.01 -4.01
N MET A 626 13.69 -3.37 -3.70
CA MET A 626 14.00 -2.00 -4.10
C MET A 626 15.00 -2.06 -5.26
N LEU A 627 14.57 -1.59 -6.42
CA LEU A 627 15.36 -1.56 -7.67
C LEU A 627 15.83 -0.14 -7.92
N ALA A 628 17.07 0.01 -8.37
CA ALA A 628 17.61 1.28 -8.83
C ALA A 628 18.01 1.19 -10.29
N PHE A 629 17.45 2.07 -11.10
CA PHE A 629 17.78 2.21 -12.50
C PHE A 629 18.57 3.49 -12.74
N LYS A 630 19.50 3.47 -13.68
CA LYS A 630 20.26 4.63 -14.15
C LYS A 630 20.17 4.76 -15.67
N PRO A 631 20.38 5.94 -16.23
CA PRO A 631 20.55 6.09 -17.67
C PRO A 631 21.70 5.22 -18.18
N LYS A 632 21.45 4.51 -19.27
CA LYS A 632 22.47 3.72 -19.97
C LYS A 632 23.51 4.67 -20.55
N ALA A 633 24.79 4.43 -20.27
CA ALA A 633 25.87 5.23 -20.86
C ALA A 633 25.77 5.20 -22.39
N GLY A 634 25.83 6.35 -23.03
CA GLY A 634 25.99 6.42 -24.48
C GLY A 634 27.30 5.73 -24.88
N ARG A 635 27.22 4.87 -25.91
CA ARG A 635 28.43 4.36 -26.57
C ARG A 635 29.09 5.47 -27.36
#